data_2da3302536c8e34a034d5a6720056367
#
_entry.id   2da3302536c8e34a034d5a6720056367
#
_cell.length_a   1.000
_cell.length_b   1.000
_cell.length_c   1.000
_cell.angle_alpha   90.00
_cell.angle_beta   90.00
_cell.angle_gamma   90.00
#
_symmetry.space_group_name_H-M   'P 1'
#
loop_
_entity.id
_entity.type
_entity.pdbx_description
1 polymer ?
#
loop_
_entity_poly.entity_id
_entity_poly.type
_entity_poly.pdbx_seq_one_letter_code
_entity_poly.pdbx_strand_id
1 'polypeptide(L)'
;MEYGDDDTSDGDSSDADPDKTITHKVNFDIAIGDKDAGRVVIALYGKVAPKTVRNFVAFAGEGYEGLKYEGTVFHRVIKEFMIQGGDVQKQEGRGSISIYGRYFDDETFALTHDGPGTLSMANAGKNTNGAQFFITTVATPWLDGHHVVFGKVIDGLDVIRKVENTKTTRNDAPVDPVVIKRSSVETLVSI
;
A
#
# COMPACT_ATOMS: atom_id res chain seq x y z
N MET A 1 -40.31 -44.90 19.88
CA MET A 1 -38.89 -44.69 19.55
C MET A 1 -38.82 -43.40 18.76
N GLU A 2 -38.53 -42.32 19.45
CA GLU A 2 -38.37 -41.01 18.86
C GLU A 2 -36.88 -40.80 18.53
N TYR A 3 -36.60 -40.49 17.29
CA TYR A 3 -35.28 -40.02 16.88
C TYR A 3 -35.32 -38.49 16.93
N GLY A 4 -34.60 -37.90 17.87
CA GLY A 4 -34.38 -36.49 17.92
C GLY A 4 -33.31 -36.11 16.90
N ASP A 5 -33.67 -35.28 15.94
CA ASP A 5 -32.76 -34.58 15.07
C ASP A 5 -32.21 -33.38 15.85
N ASP A 6 -30.95 -33.51 16.27
CA ASP A 6 -30.19 -32.39 16.84
C ASP A 6 -29.40 -31.73 15.72
N ASP A 7 -30.05 -30.78 15.04
CA ASP A 7 -29.45 -29.94 14.03
C ASP A 7 -28.94 -28.66 14.70
N THR A 8 -27.73 -28.74 15.25
CA THR A 8 -27.00 -27.56 15.69
C THR A 8 -26.04 -27.13 14.60
N SER A 9 -26.56 -26.46 13.59
CA SER A 9 -25.75 -25.69 12.67
C SER A 9 -25.56 -24.27 13.22
N ASP A 10 -24.70 -24.11 14.21
CA ASP A 10 -24.19 -22.81 14.59
C ASP A 10 -23.12 -22.36 13.61
N GLY A 11 -23.59 -21.90 12.47
CA GLY A 11 -22.80 -21.19 11.49
C GLY A 11 -22.96 -19.68 11.68
N ASP A 12 -22.61 -19.14 12.83
CA ASP A 12 -22.46 -17.69 12.99
C ASP A 12 -21.03 -17.29 12.56
N SER A 13 -20.81 -17.28 11.25
CA SER A 13 -19.75 -16.47 10.70
C SER A 13 -20.27 -15.04 10.63
N SER A 14 -20.01 -14.26 11.67
CA SER A 14 -20.20 -12.82 11.63
C SER A 14 -19.26 -12.25 10.58
N ASP A 15 -19.72 -12.13 9.34
CA ASP A 15 -19.14 -11.30 8.30
C ASP A 15 -19.34 -9.82 8.70
N ALA A 16 -18.72 -9.43 9.81
CA ALA A 16 -18.67 -8.04 10.18
C ALA A 16 -17.81 -7.31 9.15
N ASP A 17 -18.34 -6.23 8.57
CA ASP A 17 -17.58 -5.37 7.67
C ASP A 17 -16.29 -4.91 8.34
N PRO A 18 -15.17 -4.88 7.61
CA PRO A 18 -13.89 -4.39 8.15
C PRO A 18 -14.01 -2.98 8.69
N ASP A 19 -13.41 -2.74 9.87
CA ASP A 19 -13.37 -1.39 10.47
C ASP A 19 -12.41 -0.48 9.71
N LYS A 20 -12.94 0.28 8.77
CA LYS A 20 -12.22 1.24 7.94
C LYS A 20 -12.03 2.61 8.61
N THR A 21 -11.96 2.66 9.92
CA THR A 21 -11.55 3.88 10.61
C THR A 21 -10.17 4.32 10.12
N ILE A 22 -10.07 5.56 9.70
CA ILE A 22 -8.79 6.14 9.28
C ILE A 22 -7.97 6.43 10.53
N THR A 23 -6.88 5.67 10.71
CA THR A 23 -6.01 5.80 11.87
C THR A 23 -4.85 6.76 11.63
N HIS A 24 -4.39 6.85 10.40
CA HIS A 24 -3.27 7.70 9.97
C HIS A 24 -3.55 8.29 8.60
N LYS A 25 -2.96 9.47 8.34
CA LYS A 25 -2.82 10.01 6.99
C LYS A 25 -1.34 10.16 6.68
N VAL A 26 -0.96 9.78 5.47
CA VAL A 26 0.38 9.97 4.96
C VAL A 26 0.32 10.95 3.79
N ASN A 27 1.19 11.95 3.80
CA ASN A 27 1.32 12.92 2.72
C ASN A 27 2.61 12.64 1.96
N PHE A 28 2.50 12.44 0.66
CA PHE A 28 3.64 12.39 -0.25
C PHE A 28 3.61 13.60 -1.18
N ASP A 29 4.66 14.42 -1.16
CA ASP A 29 4.90 15.43 -2.17
C ASP A 29 5.75 14.81 -3.27
N ILE A 30 5.21 14.77 -4.49
CA ILE A 30 5.79 14.03 -5.61
C ILE A 30 6.33 15.00 -6.66
N ALA A 31 7.52 14.70 -7.16
CA ALA A 31 8.13 15.36 -8.31
C ALA A 31 8.33 14.36 -9.45
N ILE A 32 8.14 14.81 -10.68
CA ILE A 32 8.42 14.07 -11.90
C ILE A 32 9.54 14.81 -12.63
N GLY A 33 10.72 14.20 -12.69
CA GLY A 33 11.93 14.92 -13.10
C GLY A 33 12.18 16.10 -12.15
N ASP A 34 12.34 17.29 -12.69
CA ASP A 34 12.59 18.52 -11.93
C ASP A 34 11.30 19.27 -11.55
N LYS A 35 10.13 18.72 -11.87
CA LYS A 35 8.83 19.41 -11.71
C LYS A 35 8.03 18.82 -10.57
N ASP A 36 7.54 19.69 -9.67
CA ASP A 36 6.56 19.30 -8.67
C ASP A 36 5.27 18.85 -9.35
N ALA A 37 4.81 17.66 -8.99
CA ALA A 37 3.57 17.10 -9.50
C ALA A 37 2.37 17.34 -8.57
N GLY A 38 2.62 17.54 -7.29
CA GLY A 38 1.62 17.81 -6.27
C GLY A 38 1.68 16.83 -5.11
N ARG A 39 0.70 16.96 -4.22
CA ARG A 39 0.60 16.15 -3.01
C ARG A 39 -0.44 15.05 -3.16
N VAL A 40 -0.08 13.87 -2.69
CA VAL A 40 -0.98 12.73 -2.51
C VAL A 40 -1.22 12.53 -1.02
N VAL A 41 -2.47 12.44 -0.61
CA VAL A 41 -2.86 12.13 0.77
C VAL A 41 -3.45 10.74 0.80
N ILE A 42 -2.89 9.88 1.66
CA ILE A 42 -3.26 8.48 1.78
C ILE A 42 -3.83 8.24 3.17
N ALA A 43 -5.05 7.71 3.23
CA ALA A 43 -5.66 7.22 4.46
C ALA A 43 -5.23 5.80 4.74
N LEU A 44 -4.87 5.49 5.98
CA LEU A 44 -4.44 4.16 6.40
C LEU A 44 -5.47 3.56 7.36
N TYR A 45 -5.71 2.27 7.20
CA TYR A 45 -6.70 1.48 7.95
C TYR A 45 -6.01 0.62 9.02
N GLY A 46 -5.49 1.29 10.05
CA GLY A 46 -4.69 0.63 11.08
C GLY A 46 -5.46 -0.33 11.99
N LYS A 47 -6.80 -0.27 12.01
CA LYS A 47 -7.61 -1.24 12.75
C LYS A 47 -7.82 -2.54 11.97
N VAL A 48 -7.75 -2.48 10.64
CA VAL A 48 -7.82 -3.68 9.78
C VAL A 48 -6.46 -4.35 9.68
N ALA A 49 -5.41 -3.57 9.46
CA ALA A 49 -4.05 -4.07 9.22
C ALA A 49 -3.03 -3.32 10.09
N PRO A 50 -3.08 -3.48 11.42
CA PRO A 50 -2.24 -2.69 12.34
C PRO A 50 -0.74 -2.90 12.12
N LYS A 51 -0.32 -4.12 11.89
CA LYS A 51 1.08 -4.46 11.67
C LYS A 51 1.63 -3.88 10.37
N THR A 52 0.86 -3.99 9.29
CA THR A 52 1.19 -3.43 7.99
C THR A 52 1.22 -1.91 8.02
N VAL A 53 0.26 -1.28 8.68
CA VAL A 53 0.22 0.18 8.84
C VAL A 53 1.39 0.69 9.66
N ARG A 54 1.76 0.03 10.77
CA ARG A 54 2.95 0.42 11.57
C ARG A 54 4.22 0.40 10.73
N ASN A 55 4.40 -0.62 9.91
CA ASN A 55 5.52 -0.72 9.00
C ASN A 55 5.58 0.45 8.00
N PHE A 56 4.47 0.72 7.33
CA PHE A 56 4.36 1.81 6.36
C PHE A 56 4.60 3.18 7.02
N VAL A 57 3.99 3.43 8.16
CA VAL A 57 4.11 4.69 8.92
C VAL A 57 5.56 4.92 9.36
N ALA A 58 6.28 3.88 9.77
CA ALA A 58 7.69 4.01 10.15
C ALA A 58 8.54 4.55 8.99
N PHE A 59 8.40 3.99 7.80
CA PHE A 59 9.15 4.45 6.63
C PHE A 59 8.62 5.78 6.05
N ALA A 60 7.34 6.05 6.18
CA ALA A 60 6.74 7.32 5.73
C ALA A 60 7.07 8.49 6.63
N GLY A 61 7.34 8.23 7.90
CA GLY A 61 7.73 9.22 8.92
C GLY A 61 9.24 9.38 9.04
N GLU A 62 9.72 9.21 10.25
CA GLU A 62 11.14 9.41 10.59
C GLU A 62 12.08 8.37 9.99
N GLY A 63 11.54 7.24 9.56
CA GLY A 63 12.30 6.13 9.01
C GLY A 63 12.63 5.06 10.04
N TYR A 64 13.24 3.99 9.54
CA TYR A 64 13.69 2.86 10.32
C TYR A 64 15.14 2.52 9.91
N GLU A 65 16.04 2.51 10.86
CA GLU A 65 17.49 2.29 10.63
C GLU A 65 18.07 3.20 9.53
N GLY A 66 17.63 4.45 9.50
CA GLY A 66 18.05 5.43 8.50
C GLY A 66 17.41 5.29 7.13
N LEU A 67 16.51 4.32 6.94
CA LEU A 67 15.78 4.09 5.69
C LEU A 67 14.37 4.69 5.77
N LYS A 68 13.96 5.38 4.72
CA LYS A 68 12.65 6.04 4.66
C LYS A 68 12.17 6.20 3.23
N TYR A 69 10.87 6.45 3.05
CA TYR A 69 10.28 6.68 1.73
C TYR A 69 10.72 7.99 1.11
N GLU A 70 10.96 9.02 1.91
CA GLU A 70 11.43 10.31 1.40
C GLU A 70 12.74 10.15 0.63
N GLY A 71 12.75 10.65 -0.59
CA GLY A 71 13.89 10.52 -1.50
C GLY A 71 13.91 9.25 -2.34
N THR A 72 12.94 8.35 -2.17
CA THR A 72 12.81 7.14 -3.02
C THR A 72 11.94 7.40 -4.24
N VAL A 73 12.01 6.50 -5.21
CA VAL A 73 11.33 6.64 -6.49
C VAL A 73 10.21 5.61 -6.67
N PHE A 74 9.24 5.93 -7.51
CA PHE A 74 8.34 4.93 -8.09
C PHE A 74 9.07 4.27 -9.26
N HIS A 75 9.66 3.12 -9.01
CA HIS A 75 10.52 2.42 -9.97
C HIS A 75 9.77 1.61 -11.02
N ARG A 76 8.48 1.38 -10.83
CA ARG A 76 7.63 0.60 -11.75
C ARG A 76 6.28 1.28 -11.90
N VAL A 77 5.95 1.67 -13.12
CA VAL A 77 4.69 2.35 -13.47
C VAL A 77 4.10 1.66 -14.68
N ILE A 78 2.90 1.13 -14.53
CA ILE A 78 2.17 0.47 -15.61
C ILE A 78 0.81 1.15 -15.75
N LYS A 79 0.59 1.79 -16.90
CA LYS A 79 -0.66 2.46 -17.24
C LYS A 79 -1.84 1.47 -17.16
N GLU A 80 -2.98 1.94 -16.65
CA GLU A 80 -4.19 1.12 -16.45
C GLU A 80 -3.95 -0.09 -15.53
N PHE A 81 -3.02 0.05 -14.60
CA PHE A 81 -2.75 -0.97 -13.60
C PHE A 81 -2.37 -0.34 -12.25
N MET A 82 -1.11 0.05 -12.07
CA MET A 82 -0.61 0.54 -10.78
C MET A 82 0.68 1.32 -10.92
N ILE A 83 1.03 2.03 -9.87
CA ILE A 83 2.36 2.62 -9.65
C ILE A 83 2.98 2.00 -8.41
N GLN A 84 4.22 1.56 -8.49
CA GLN A 84 4.92 0.85 -7.42
C GLN A 84 6.17 1.59 -7.00
N GLY A 85 6.37 1.70 -5.69
CA GLY A 85 7.52 2.35 -5.09
C GLY A 85 7.84 1.79 -3.71
N GLY A 86 8.58 2.56 -2.92
CA GLY A 86 8.91 2.19 -1.55
C GLY A 86 10.11 1.28 -1.40
N ASP A 87 10.97 1.15 -2.41
CA ASP A 87 12.26 0.49 -2.24
C ASP A 87 13.21 1.40 -1.47
N VAL A 88 13.15 1.34 -0.15
CA VAL A 88 13.95 2.18 0.75
C VAL A 88 15.45 1.84 0.70
N GLN A 89 15.82 0.67 0.20
CA GLN A 89 17.20 0.26 -0.01
C GLN A 89 17.78 0.73 -1.35
N LYS A 90 16.95 1.37 -2.18
CA LYS A 90 17.33 1.94 -3.48
C LYS A 90 18.00 0.94 -4.42
N GLN A 91 17.41 -0.24 -4.53
CA GLN A 91 17.90 -1.35 -5.34
C GLN A 91 17.04 -1.62 -6.60
N GLU A 92 16.42 -0.58 -7.12
CA GLU A 92 15.61 -0.65 -8.34
C GLU A 92 14.46 -1.68 -8.25
N GLY A 93 13.82 -1.75 -7.08
CA GLY A 93 12.71 -2.67 -6.82
C GLY A 93 13.14 -4.05 -6.30
N ARG A 94 14.44 -4.31 -6.14
CA ARG A 94 14.95 -5.58 -5.59
C ARG A 94 15.11 -5.55 -4.07
N GLY A 95 15.04 -4.38 -3.46
CA GLY A 95 15.16 -4.24 -2.01
C GLY A 95 13.99 -4.87 -1.27
N SER A 96 14.28 -5.50 -0.16
CA SER A 96 13.25 -5.99 0.76
C SER A 96 13.73 -5.85 2.20
N ILE A 97 13.06 -4.99 2.93
CA ILE A 97 13.23 -4.79 4.36
C ILE A 97 11.92 -4.29 4.95
N SER A 98 11.64 -4.70 6.17
CA SER A 98 10.55 -4.17 6.98
C SER A 98 11.06 -3.85 8.39
N ILE A 99 10.22 -3.24 9.20
CA ILE A 99 10.54 -3.03 10.62
C ILE A 99 10.55 -4.34 11.43
N TYR A 100 10.11 -5.45 10.83
CA TYR A 100 10.03 -6.78 11.44
C TYR A 100 11.12 -7.74 10.95
N GLY A 101 11.99 -7.29 10.05
CA GLY A 101 13.00 -8.08 9.38
C GLY A 101 12.87 -7.97 7.85
N ARG A 102 13.53 -8.86 7.10
CA ARG A 102 13.51 -8.80 5.64
C ARG A 102 12.09 -8.92 5.08
N TYR A 103 11.31 -9.86 5.63
CA TYR A 103 9.93 -10.09 5.23
C TYR A 103 9.02 -10.17 6.45
N PHE A 104 7.73 -9.90 6.26
CA PHE A 104 6.69 -10.23 7.23
C PHE A 104 5.47 -10.81 6.53
N ASP A 105 4.67 -11.54 7.29
CA ASP A 105 3.55 -12.31 6.78
C ASP A 105 2.41 -11.42 6.27
N ASP A 106 1.61 -11.96 5.36
CA ASP A 106 0.36 -11.36 4.92
C ASP A 106 -0.60 -11.28 6.11
N GLU A 107 -0.87 -10.08 6.59
CA GLU A 107 -1.62 -9.85 7.82
C GLU A 107 -3.10 -10.17 7.67
N THR A 108 -3.70 -9.73 6.56
CA THR A 108 -5.12 -9.89 6.29
C THR A 108 -5.41 -9.67 4.82
N PHE A 109 -6.48 -10.30 4.31
CA PHE A 109 -7.05 -10.05 3.00
C PHE A 109 -8.50 -9.53 3.10
N ALA A 110 -8.86 -8.92 4.24
CA ALA A 110 -10.20 -8.40 4.48
C ALA A 110 -10.60 -7.27 3.53
N LEU A 111 -9.63 -6.49 3.05
CA LEU A 111 -9.85 -5.43 2.08
C LEU A 111 -9.48 -5.88 0.67
N THR A 112 -10.13 -5.31 -0.32
CA THR A 112 -10.03 -5.68 -1.73
C THR A 112 -9.59 -4.49 -2.59
N HIS A 113 -9.14 -4.78 -3.82
CA HIS A 113 -8.66 -3.78 -4.78
C HIS A 113 -9.82 -3.29 -5.64
N ASP A 114 -10.71 -2.48 -5.06
CA ASP A 114 -12.02 -2.15 -5.65
C ASP A 114 -11.99 -1.04 -6.69
N GLY A 115 -10.93 -0.26 -6.74
CA GLY A 115 -10.87 0.88 -7.66
C GLY A 115 -9.54 1.61 -7.63
N PRO A 116 -9.44 2.73 -8.36
CA PRO A 116 -8.23 3.54 -8.38
C PRO A 116 -7.93 4.13 -6.99
N GLY A 117 -6.65 4.25 -6.68
CA GLY A 117 -6.18 4.80 -5.41
C GLY A 117 -6.08 3.79 -4.27
N THR A 118 -6.24 2.50 -4.52
CA THR A 118 -6.04 1.46 -3.50
C THR A 118 -4.56 1.32 -3.18
N LEU A 119 -4.21 1.41 -1.89
CA LEU A 119 -2.85 1.18 -1.39
C LEU A 119 -2.72 -0.27 -0.91
N SER A 120 -1.74 -0.97 -1.46
CA SER A 120 -1.53 -2.39 -1.22
C SER A 120 -0.04 -2.72 -1.14
N MET A 121 0.31 -3.81 -0.48
CA MET A 121 1.70 -4.25 -0.35
C MET A 121 2.17 -4.99 -1.59
N ALA A 122 3.31 -4.56 -2.13
CA ALA A 122 4.06 -5.36 -3.10
C ALA A 122 4.69 -6.56 -2.40
N ASN A 123 4.83 -7.67 -3.10
CA ASN A 123 5.47 -8.87 -2.59
C ASN A 123 6.09 -9.72 -3.72
N ALA A 124 6.83 -10.73 -3.35
CA ALA A 124 7.42 -11.73 -4.24
C ALA A 124 6.78 -13.13 -4.02
N GLY A 125 5.53 -13.16 -3.60
CA GLY A 125 4.77 -14.34 -3.26
C GLY A 125 4.23 -14.26 -1.83
N LYS A 126 3.67 -15.36 -1.34
CA LYS A 126 3.06 -15.44 -0.01
C LYS A 126 4.05 -15.08 1.09
N ASN A 127 3.61 -14.22 2.02
CA ASN A 127 4.37 -13.87 3.24
C ASN A 127 5.76 -13.27 2.97
N THR A 128 5.85 -12.40 1.94
CA THR A 128 7.10 -11.72 1.57
C THR A 128 6.95 -10.20 1.53
N ASN A 129 6.20 -9.62 2.46
CA ASN A 129 6.04 -8.17 2.56
C ASN A 129 7.31 -7.53 3.11
N GLY A 130 7.73 -6.44 2.52
CA GLY A 130 8.82 -5.59 2.97
C GLY A 130 8.36 -4.15 3.17
N ALA A 131 9.06 -3.20 2.55
CA ALA A 131 8.66 -1.78 2.53
C ALA A 131 7.94 -1.38 1.25
N GLN A 132 8.09 -2.12 0.15
CA GLN A 132 7.52 -1.76 -1.13
C GLN A 132 5.99 -1.86 -1.14
N PHE A 133 5.38 -0.90 -1.80
CA PHE A 133 3.94 -0.79 -1.94
C PHE A 133 3.57 -0.41 -3.37
N PHE A 134 2.30 -0.55 -3.70
CA PHE A 134 1.76 0.00 -4.94
C PHE A 134 0.43 0.71 -4.68
N ILE A 135 0.11 1.63 -5.58
CA ILE A 135 -1.16 2.34 -5.63
C ILE A 135 -1.81 2.01 -6.96
N THR A 136 -3.02 1.48 -6.94
CA THR A 136 -3.73 1.12 -8.16
C THR A 136 -4.25 2.35 -8.89
N THR A 137 -4.39 2.23 -10.20
CA THR A 137 -4.98 3.27 -11.05
C THR A 137 -6.33 2.83 -11.65
N VAL A 138 -6.67 1.57 -11.43
CA VAL A 138 -7.93 0.93 -11.81
C VAL A 138 -8.30 -0.09 -10.72
N ALA A 139 -9.51 -0.66 -10.80
CA ALA A 139 -9.82 -1.85 -10.01
C ALA A 139 -8.95 -3.04 -10.48
N THR A 140 -8.38 -3.77 -9.53
CA THR A 140 -7.49 -4.91 -9.81
C THR A 140 -7.92 -6.15 -9.02
N PRO A 141 -9.14 -6.68 -9.27
CA PRO A 141 -9.71 -7.76 -8.45
C PRO A 141 -8.91 -9.06 -8.48
N TRP A 142 -8.09 -9.30 -9.51
CA TRP A 142 -7.21 -10.47 -9.57
C TRP A 142 -6.11 -10.46 -8.51
N LEU A 143 -5.84 -9.32 -7.86
CA LEU A 143 -4.86 -9.20 -6.78
C LEU A 143 -5.47 -9.50 -5.40
N ASP A 144 -6.79 -9.57 -5.28
CA ASP A 144 -7.48 -9.88 -4.03
C ASP A 144 -7.04 -11.25 -3.49
N GLY A 145 -6.75 -11.30 -2.20
CA GLY A 145 -6.23 -12.52 -1.57
C GLY A 145 -4.75 -12.83 -1.83
N HIS A 146 -4.04 -11.98 -2.58
CA HIS A 146 -2.61 -12.13 -2.88
C HIS A 146 -1.76 -10.97 -2.37
N HIS A 147 -2.36 -9.81 -2.22
CA HIS A 147 -1.72 -8.58 -1.71
C HIS A 147 -2.55 -7.97 -0.60
N VAL A 148 -1.89 -7.51 0.45
CA VAL A 148 -2.54 -6.91 1.62
C VAL A 148 -2.89 -5.46 1.32
N VAL A 149 -4.17 -5.16 1.20
CA VAL A 149 -4.70 -3.79 1.09
C VAL A 149 -4.78 -3.18 2.48
N PHE A 150 -4.27 -1.97 2.66
CA PHE A 150 -4.24 -1.31 3.97
C PHE A 150 -4.50 0.19 3.95
N GLY A 151 -4.83 0.76 2.81
CA GLY A 151 -5.10 2.19 2.71
C GLY A 151 -5.72 2.59 1.38
N LYS A 152 -5.97 3.89 1.25
CA LYS A 152 -6.58 4.48 0.06
C LYS A 152 -6.13 5.92 -0.11
N VAL A 153 -5.89 6.33 -1.34
CA VAL A 153 -5.71 7.75 -1.70
C VAL A 153 -7.05 8.48 -1.50
N ILE A 154 -7.04 9.51 -0.67
CA ILE A 154 -8.22 10.34 -0.38
C ILE A 154 -8.13 11.74 -0.97
N ASP A 155 -6.93 12.17 -1.38
CA ASP A 155 -6.70 13.42 -2.08
C ASP A 155 -5.46 13.26 -2.98
N GLY A 156 -5.44 13.90 -4.13
CA GLY A 156 -4.31 13.86 -5.05
C GLY A 156 -4.36 12.70 -6.05
N LEU A 157 -5.53 12.14 -6.35
CA LEU A 157 -5.65 11.13 -7.41
C LEU A 157 -5.21 11.67 -8.76
N ASP A 158 -5.38 12.97 -9.02
CA ASP A 158 -4.87 13.65 -10.20
C ASP A 158 -3.33 13.58 -10.29
N VAL A 159 -2.63 13.64 -9.16
CA VAL A 159 -1.17 13.45 -9.10
C VAL A 159 -0.80 12.00 -9.45
N ILE A 160 -1.54 11.02 -8.93
CA ILE A 160 -1.36 9.61 -9.29
C ILE A 160 -1.57 9.42 -10.79
N ARG A 161 -2.56 10.10 -11.39
CA ARG A 161 -2.79 10.06 -12.85
C ARG A 161 -1.62 10.65 -13.65
N LYS A 162 -1.01 11.73 -13.16
CA LYS A 162 0.21 12.29 -13.79
C LYS A 162 1.35 11.28 -13.77
N VAL A 163 1.56 10.59 -12.66
CA VAL A 163 2.58 9.54 -12.54
C VAL A 163 2.27 8.38 -13.48
N GLU A 164 1.03 7.92 -13.50
CA GLU A 164 0.58 6.84 -14.40
C GLU A 164 0.87 7.14 -15.86
N ASN A 165 0.72 8.39 -16.27
CA ASN A 165 0.85 8.82 -17.66
C ASN A 165 2.28 9.24 -18.03
N THR A 166 3.24 9.15 -17.13
CA THR A 166 4.64 9.45 -17.44
C THR A 166 5.21 8.45 -18.44
N LYS A 167 6.18 8.91 -19.23
CA LYS A 167 6.86 8.03 -20.17
C LYS A 167 7.70 7.00 -19.44
N THR A 168 7.59 5.75 -19.85
CA THR A 168 8.32 4.63 -19.26
C THR A 168 9.20 3.92 -20.27
N THR A 169 10.20 3.20 -19.75
CA THR A 169 11.08 2.32 -20.52
C THR A 169 10.38 0.99 -20.83
N ARG A 170 11.05 0.07 -21.53
CA ARG A 170 10.59 -1.29 -21.76
C ARG A 170 10.32 -2.07 -20.48
N ASN A 171 11.02 -1.74 -19.39
CA ASN A 171 10.91 -2.41 -18.11
C ASN A 171 9.95 -1.68 -17.15
N ASP A 172 9.08 -0.84 -17.69
CA ASP A 172 8.07 -0.09 -16.93
C ASP A 172 8.66 0.90 -15.91
N ALA A 173 9.92 1.29 -16.09
CA ALA A 173 10.57 2.31 -15.27
C ALA A 173 10.30 3.70 -15.86
N PRO A 174 9.90 4.70 -15.06
CA PRO A 174 9.78 6.08 -15.54
C PRO A 174 11.09 6.59 -16.14
N VAL A 175 10.99 7.22 -17.31
CA VAL A 175 12.16 7.86 -17.97
C VAL A 175 12.62 9.06 -17.15
N ASP A 176 11.69 9.92 -16.73
CA ASP A 176 11.94 10.97 -15.76
C ASP A 176 11.67 10.41 -14.37
N PRO A 177 12.62 10.46 -13.44
CA PRO A 177 12.41 9.88 -12.11
C PRO A 177 11.19 10.47 -11.42
N VAL A 178 10.33 9.61 -10.88
CA VAL A 178 9.19 9.98 -10.06
C VAL A 178 9.60 9.81 -8.60
N VAL A 179 9.81 10.91 -7.90
CA VAL A 179 10.43 10.94 -6.57
C VAL A 179 9.41 11.36 -5.52
N ILE A 180 9.42 10.66 -4.39
CA ILE A 180 8.77 11.13 -3.17
C ILE A 180 9.70 12.18 -2.55
N LYS A 181 9.43 13.45 -2.80
CA LYS A 181 10.28 14.56 -2.40
C LYS A 181 10.20 14.84 -0.91
N ARG A 182 8.99 14.71 -0.35
CA ARG A 182 8.70 14.83 1.08
C ARG A 182 7.66 13.81 1.47
N SER A 183 7.78 13.33 2.69
CA SER A 183 6.85 12.40 3.29
C SER A 183 6.57 12.83 4.74
N SER A 184 5.31 12.83 5.13
CA SER A 184 4.90 13.12 6.50
C SER A 184 3.73 12.25 6.93
N VAL A 185 3.58 12.07 8.23
CA VAL A 185 2.55 11.23 8.84
C VAL A 185 1.74 12.06 9.84
N GLU A 186 0.44 11.94 9.78
CA GLU A 186 -0.50 12.44 10.78
C GLU A 186 -1.19 11.25 11.45
N THR A 187 -1.03 11.13 12.77
CA THR A 187 -1.70 10.09 13.56
C THR A 187 -3.03 10.62 14.07
N LEU A 188 -4.13 9.96 13.70
CA LEU A 188 -5.49 10.32 14.14
C LEU A 188 -5.97 9.43 15.28
N VAL A 189 -5.62 8.15 15.25
CA VAL A 189 -5.99 7.14 16.24
C VAL A 189 -4.77 6.27 16.50
N SER A 190 -4.49 6.04 17.78
CA SER A 190 -3.42 5.12 18.19
C SER A 190 -3.80 3.66 17.89
N ILE A 191 -2.84 2.88 17.44
CA ILE A 191 -2.98 1.44 17.14
C ILE A 191 -1.88 0.62 17.79
#